data_569ff50e165f9eff9544649c9cb96c01
#
_entry.id   569ff50e165f9eff9544649c9cb96c01
#
_cell.length_a   1.000
_cell.length_b   1.000
_cell.length_c   1.000
_cell.angle_alpha   90.00
_cell.angle_beta   90.00
_cell.angle_gamma   90.00
#
_symmetry.space_group_name_H-M   'P 1'
#
loop_
_entity.id
_entity.type
_entity.pdbx_description
1 polymer ?
#
loop_
_entity_poly.entity_id
_entity_poly.type
_entity_poly.pdbx_seq_one_letter_code
_entity_poly.pdbx_strand_id
1 'polypeptide(L)' 'FKPGADKQKIYQHLCMKGFDYDVARNAVEDLLYTWEKEADE' A
#
# COMPACT_ATOMS: atom_id res chain seq x y z
N PHE A 1 5.97 -2.95 4.58
CA PHE A 1 5.64 -1.62 5.09
C PHE A 1 4.91 -1.75 6.42
N LYS A 2 5.09 -0.77 7.27
CA LYS A 2 4.45 -0.75 8.58
C LYS A 2 3.05 -0.16 8.48
N PRO A 3 2.14 -0.59 9.35
CA PRO A 3 0.82 0.04 9.40
C PRO A 3 0.95 1.54 9.67
N GLY A 4 0.22 2.32 8.91
CA GLY A 4 0.31 3.77 9.03
C GLY A 4 1.35 4.39 8.13
N ALA A 5 1.99 3.59 7.29
CA ALA A 5 2.96 4.14 6.35
C ALA A 5 2.28 5.08 5.37
N ASP A 6 3.06 6.03 4.86
CA ASP A 6 2.54 7.01 3.93
C ASP A 6 2.19 6.34 2.61
N LYS A 7 0.94 6.50 2.18
CA LYS A 7 0.49 5.91 0.92
C LYS A 7 1.34 6.39 -0.24
N GLN A 8 1.68 7.65 -0.23
CA GLN A 8 2.47 8.23 -1.32
C GLN A 8 3.82 7.53 -1.43
N LYS A 9 4.43 7.24 -0.30
CA LYS A 9 5.72 6.56 -0.30
C LYS A 9 5.60 5.15 -0.84
N ILE A 10 4.50 4.47 -0.51
CA ILE A 10 4.27 3.12 -0.99
C ILE A 10 4.10 3.15 -2.52
N TYR A 11 3.30 4.10 -3.01
CA TYR A 11 3.12 4.26 -4.45
C TYR A 11 4.46 4.49 -5.15
N GLN A 12 5.24 5.40 -4.58
CA GLN A 12 6.52 5.74 -5.17
C GLN A 12 7.44 4.53 -5.21
N HIS A 13 7.46 3.78 -4.13
CA HIS A 13 8.30 2.59 -4.05
C HIS A 13 7.92 1.58 -5.12
N LEU A 14 6.63 1.34 -5.28
CA LEU A 14 6.16 0.38 -6.25
C LEU A 14 6.42 0.84 -7.67
N CYS A 15 6.23 2.14 -7.93
CA CYS A 15 6.52 2.70 -9.24
C CYS A 15 7.99 2.55 -9.60
N MET A 16 8.85 2.73 -8.62
CA MET A 16 10.28 2.58 -8.86
C MET A 16 10.66 1.15 -9.21
N LYS A 17 9.88 0.22 -8.73
CA LYS A 17 10.12 -1.20 -9.04
C LYS A 17 9.55 -1.60 -10.40
N GLY A 18 8.86 -0.69 -11.06
CA GLY A 18 8.35 -0.95 -12.39
C GLY A 18 6.90 -1.39 -12.45
N PHE A 19 6.18 -1.28 -11.36
CA PHE A 19 4.76 -1.63 -11.34
C PHE A 19 3.94 -0.51 -11.97
N ASP A 20 2.88 -0.90 -12.67
CA ASP A 20 1.95 0.07 -13.22
C ASP A 20 1.16 0.73 -12.11
N TYR A 21 0.59 1.89 -12.44
CA TYR A 21 -0.19 2.62 -11.46
C TYR A 21 -1.34 1.78 -10.91
N ASP A 22 -2.02 1.07 -11.80
CA ASP A 22 -3.14 0.23 -11.38
C ASP A 22 -2.68 -0.85 -10.43
N VAL A 23 -1.55 -1.47 -10.72
CA VAL A 23 -1.01 -2.52 -9.87
C VAL A 23 -0.62 -1.95 -8.52
N ALA A 24 0.04 -0.80 -8.53
CA ALA A 24 0.46 -0.16 -7.29
C ALA A 24 -0.76 0.20 -6.44
N ARG A 25 -1.80 0.71 -7.08
CA ARG A 25 -3.01 1.08 -6.36
C ARG A 25 -3.66 -0.13 -5.71
N ASN A 26 -3.75 -1.22 -6.44
CA ASN A 26 -4.31 -2.45 -5.89
C ASN A 26 -3.53 -2.93 -4.69
N ALA A 27 -2.21 -2.86 -4.77
CA ALA A 27 -1.36 -3.27 -3.66
C ALA A 27 -1.57 -2.40 -2.44
N VAL A 28 -1.68 -1.09 -2.66
CA VAL A 28 -1.89 -0.17 -1.55
C VAL A 28 -3.24 -0.41 -0.89
N GLU A 29 -4.27 -0.61 -1.69
CA GLU A 29 -5.59 -0.87 -1.14
C GLU A 29 -5.61 -2.17 -0.33
N ASP A 30 -4.91 -3.17 -0.81
CA ASP A 30 -4.82 -4.44 -0.11
C ASP A 30 -4.12 -4.26 1.23
N LEU A 31 -3.06 -3.48 1.26
CA LEU A 31 -2.34 -3.21 2.50
C LEU A 31 -3.23 -2.45 3.49
N LEU A 32 -3.95 -1.46 3.00
CA LEU A 32 -4.82 -0.68 3.85
C LEU A 32 -5.90 -1.56 4.47
N TYR A 33 -6.45 -2.45 3.67
CA TYR A 33 -7.47 -3.36 4.16
C TYR A 33 -6.94 -4.24 5.27
N THR A 34 -5.76 -4.79 5.06
CA THR A 34 -5.12 -5.65 6.06
C THR A 34 -4.85 -4.89 7.35
N TRP A 35 -4.33 -3.67 7.22
CA TRP A 35 -4.03 -2.86 8.40
C TRP A 35 -5.30 -2.52 9.17
N GLU A 36 -6.36 -2.23 8.45
CA GLU A 36 -7.63 -1.91 9.07
C GLU A 36 -8.17 -3.09 9.86
N LYS A 37 -8.05 -4.26 9.29
CA LYS A 37 -8.52 -5.46 9.96
C LYS A 37 -7.73 -5.74 11.22
N GLU A 38 -6.44 -5.54 11.18
CA GLU A 38 -5.60 -5.77 12.35
C GLU A 38 -5.88 -4.76 13.44
N ALA A 39 -6.15 -3.53 13.03
CA ALA A 39 -6.44 -2.48 14.00
C ALA A 39 -7.79 -2.65 14.65
N ASP A 40 -8.66 -3.40 14.02
CA ASP A 40 -10.02 -3.60 14.52
C ASP A 40 -10.06 -4.58 15.69
N GLU A 41 -8.95 -5.14 16.00
CA GLU A 41 -8.85 -6.02 17.16
C GLU A 41 -8.96 -5.21 18.47
#